data_59ee5b7369bcd97e61f73200c0ceb4b2
#
_entry.id   59ee5b7369bcd97e61f73200c0ceb4b2
#
_cell.length_a   1.000
_cell.length_b   1.000
_cell.length_c   1.000
_cell.angle_alpha   90.00
_cell.angle_beta   90.00
_cell.angle_gamma   90.00
#
_symmetry.space_group_name_H-M   'P 1'
#
loop_
_entity.id
_entity.type
_entity.pdbx_description
1 polymer ?
#
loop_
_entity_poly.entity_id
_entity_poly.type
_entity_poly.pdbx_seq_one_letter_code
_entity_poly.pdbx_strand_id
1 'polypeptide(L)'
;LWCTKIVSVNSHCTPVWANARTYILTRDGGKTWMPAGTWPELTGNACNGAFARYQPIGKGRGEQSKYLLHTLPASPTRDHLRLFLSKDEGKTWPVSREICRGESVYSEVMVFPDGTIGIISEENDRPAFDIYFTRVSLDWLLSGTPSTSL
;
A
#
# COMPACT_ATOMS: atom_id res chain seq x y z
N LEU A 1 5.50 -23.19 -4.27
CA LEU A 1 4.97 -22.01 -3.55
C LEU A 1 6.08 -20.95 -3.54
N TRP A 2 5.97 -19.90 -4.35
CA TRP A 2 6.93 -18.79 -4.33
C TRP A 2 6.38 -17.74 -3.35
N CYS A 3 6.92 -17.69 -2.15
CA CYS A 3 6.60 -16.63 -1.19
C CYS A 3 7.62 -15.51 -1.37
N THR A 4 7.24 -14.45 -2.07
CA THR A 4 7.99 -13.20 -2.06
C THR A 4 7.54 -12.43 -0.83
N LYS A 5 8.39 -12.35 0.18
CA LYS A 5 8.12 -11.51 1.35
C LYS A 5 8.69 -10.13 1.08
N ILE A 6 7.81 -9.14 1.09
CA ILE A 6 8.18 -7.73 1.04
C ILE A 6 8.25 -7.24 2.47
N VAL A 7 9.38 -6.71 2.88
CA VAL A 7 9.50 -6.02 4.16
C VAL A 7 9.74 -4.55 3.85
N SER A 8 8.77 -3.72 4.20
CA SER A 8 8.96 -2.27 4.17
C SER A 8 9.78 -1.86 5.39
N VAL A 9 10.91 -1.26 5.16
CA VAL A 9 11.75 -0.71 6.24
C VAL A 9 11.59 0.80 6.24
N ASN A 10 11.09 1.34 7.34
CA ASN A 10 11.15 2.79 7.56
C ASN A 10 12.60 3.18 7.85
N SER A 11 13.25 3.88 6.94
CA SER A 11 14.56 4.47 7.23
C SER A 11 14.39 5.64 8.18
N HIS A 12 14.59 5.40 9.47
CA HIS A 12 14.81 6.45 10.45
C HIS A 12 16.22 6.97 10.26
N CYS A 13 16.42 8.06 9.59
CA CYS A 13 17.59 8.95 9.72
C CYS A 13 17.83 9.77 8.46
N THR A 14 16.99 10.70 8.13
CA THR A 14 17.41 12.00 7.56
C THR A 14 16.20 12.94 7.47
N PRO A 15 16.34 14.23 7.71
CA PRO A 15 15.26 15.19 7.54
C PRO A 15 15.14 15.53 6.04
N VAL A 16 14.59 14.63 5.24
CA VAL A 16 14.33 14.87 3.83
C VAL A 16 12.85 14.58 3.55
N TRP A 17 12.20 15.60 3.18
CA TRP A 17 10.82 15.81 2.77
C TRP A 17 10.43 14.89 1.59
N ALA A 18 9.90 13.79 1.83
CA ALA A 18 9.40 12.73 0.95
C ALA A 18 10.24 11.45 1.08
N ASN A 19 10.02 10.73 2.15
CA ASN A 19 10.63 9.41 2.31
C ASN A 19 9.92 8.40 1.39
N ALA A 20 10.54 8.10 0.26
CA ALA A 20 10.13 6.99 -0.56
C ALA A 20 10.20 5.69 0.24
N ARG A 21 9.22 4.80 0.06
CA ARG A 21 9.23 3.50 0.73
C ARG A 21 10.40 2.67 0.26
N THR A 22 11.15 2.13 1.22
CA THR A 22 12.24 1.20 0.97
C THR A 22 11.75 -0.23 1.14
N TYR A 23 12.22 -1.14 0.29
CA TYR A 23 11.88 -2.54 0.34
C TYR A 23 13.11 -3.43 0.21
N ILE A 24 13.01 -4.64 0.73
CA ILE A 24 13.92 -5.75 0.45
C ILE A 24 13.10 -6.97 0.02
N LEU A 25 13.65 -7.77 -0.86
CA LEU A 25 12.98 -8.94 -1.42
C LEU A 25 13.74 -10.21 -1.08
N THR A 26 13.00 -11.28 -0.81
CA THR A 26 13.52 -12.63 -0.73
C THR A 26 12.77 -13.54 -1.69
N ARG A 27 13.45 -14.53 -2.26
CA ARG A 27 12.86 -15.54 -3.16
C ARG A 27 12.93 -16.95 -2.61
N ASP A 28 13.53 -17.10 -1.44
CA ASP A 28 13.82 -18.41 -0.80
C ASP A 28 13.27 -18.49 0.63
N GLY A 29 12.24 -17.72 0.92
CA GLY A 29 11.58 -17.74 2.22
C GLY A 29 12.35 -17.01 3.33
N GLY A 30 13.21 -16.06 2.98
CA GLY A 30 13.95 -15.25 3.94
C GLY A 30 15.35 -15.76 4.25
N LYS A 31 15.85 -16.76 3.53
CA LYS A 31 17.23 -17.26 3.70
C LYS A 31 18.24 -16.30 3.11
N THR A 32 17.93 -15.71 1.94
CA THR A 32 18.73 -14.66 1.31
C THR A 32 17.85 -13.47 0.97
N TRP A 33 18.47 -12.29 0.92
CA TRP A 33 17.78 -11.03 0.64
C TRP A 33 18.49 -10.28 -0.48
N MET A 34 17.70 -9.74 -1.40
CA MET A 34 18.21 -8.88 -2.46
C MET A 34 18.63 -7.53 -1.89
N PRO A 35 19.48 -6.76 -2.59
CA PRO A 35 19.75 -5.38 -2.22
C PRO A 35 18.46 -4.58 -2.03
N ALA A 36 18.49 -3.63 -1.11
CA ALA A 36 17.36 -2.75 -0.86
C ALA A 36 17.06 -1.89 -2.10
N GLY A 37 15.77 -1.74 -2.39
CA GLY A 37 15.26 -0.84 -3.41
C GLY A 37 14.33 0.20 -2.81
N THR A 38 13.93 1.18 -3.59
CA THR A 38 12.96 2.21 -3.21
C THR A 38 11.85 2.32 -4.25
N TRP A 39 10.65 2.69 -3.78
CA TRP A 39 9.52 3.03 -4.64
C TRP A 39 9.28 4.53 -4.59
N PRO A 40 9.74 5.29 -5.59
CA PRO A 40 9.58 6.74 -5.60
C PRO A 40 8.11 7.19 -5.63
N GLU A 41 7.22 6.35 -6.14
CA GLU A 41 5.77 6.63 -6.17
C GLU A 41 5.10 6.47 -4.80
N LEU A 42 5.71 5.73 -3.89
CA LEU A 42 5.20 5.50 -2.53
C LEU A 42 5.90 6.42 -1.55
N THR A 43 5.56 7.70 -1.60
CA THR A 43 6.09 8.72 -0.69
C THR A 43 5.08 9.05 0.39
N GLY A 44 5.56 9.33 1.59
CA GLY A 44 4.70 9.68 2.71
C GLY A 44 5.44 9.79 4.02
N ASN A 45 4.71 10.06 5.08
CA ASN A 45 5.25 10.07 6.45
C ASN A 45 5.74 8.66 6.85
N ALA A 46 6.58 8.59 7.88
CA ALA A 46 7.05 7.35 8.49
C ALA A 46 5.93 6.63 9.27
N CYS A 47 4.84 6.31 8.59
CA CYS A 47 3.73 5.49 9.11
C CYS A 47 3.78 4.09 8.55
N ASN A 48 3.20 3.15 9.27
CA ASN A 48 2.97 1.82 8.72
C ASN A 48 2.00 1.89 7.56
N GLY A 49 2.31 1.15 6.51
CA GLY A 49 1.41 0.89 5.41
C GLY A 49 1.15 -0.60 5.32
N ALA A 50 -0.01 -0.97 4.82
CA ALA A 50 -0.37 -2.36 4.65
C ALA A 50 -0.15 -2.83 3.22
N PHE A 51 0.12 -4.12 3.05
CA PHE A 51 0.26 -4.77 1.75
C PHE A 51 -0.67 -5.96 1.64
N ALA A 52 -1.35 -6.08 0.52
CA ALA A 52 -2.08 -7.28 0.15
C ALA A 52 -1.85 -7.65 -1.31
N ARG A 53 -1.83 -8.95 -1.60
CA ARG A 53 -1.95 -9.41 -2.98
C ARG A 53 -3.41 -9.44 -3.37
N TYR A 54 -3.75 -8.88 -4.53
CA TYR A 54 -5.11 -8.95 -5.05
C TYR A 54 -5.38 -10.36 -5.60
N GLN A 55 -5.82 -11.23 -4.74
CA GLN A 55 -6.17 -12.60 -5.10
C GLN A 55 -7.45 -13.01 -4.38
N PRO A 56 -8.62 -12.77 -4.98
CA PRO A 56 -9.90 -13.24 -4.44
C PRO A 56 -9.89 -14.76 -4.27
N ILE A 57 -10.39 -15.22 -3.14
CA ILE A 57 -10.45 -16.64 -2.82
C ILE A 57 -11.34 -17.37 -3.85
N GLY A 58 -10.86 -18.51 -4.35
CA GLY A 58 -11.60 -19.34 -5.31
C GLY A 58 -11.48 -18.92 -6.78
N LYS A 59 -10.83 -17.79 -7.07
CA LYS A 59 -10.45 -17.43 -8.45
C LYS A 59 -9.03 -17.88 -8.74
N GLY A 60 -8.84 -18.56 -9.86
CA GLY A 60 -7.52 -19.02 -10.29
C GLY A 60 -6.51 -17.88 -10.46
N ARG A 61 -5.24 -18.22 -10.65
CA ARG A 61 -4.18 -17.25 -10.94
C ARG A 61 -4.35 -16.69 -12.35
N GLY A 62 -5.07 -15.57 -12.47
CA GLY A 62 -5.16 -14.76 -13.68
C GLY A 62 -4.12 -13.62 -13.69
N GLU A 63 -4.19 -12.74 -14.69
CA GLU A 63 -3.37 -11.53 -14.78
C GLU A 63 -3.41 -10.70 -13.49
N GLN A 64 -4.56 -10.62 -12.85
CA GLN A 64 -4.75 -9.88 -11.59
C GLN A 64 -3.96 -10.48 -10.41
N SER A 65 -3.46 -11.72 -10.51
CA SER A 65 -2.62 -12.31 -9.46
C SER A 65 -1.26 -11.61 -9.31
N LYS A 66 -0.87 -10.77 -10.29
CA LYS A 66 0.31 -9.90 -10.24
C LYS A 66 0.04 -8.58 -9.51
N TYR A 67 -1.23 -8.29 -9.21
CA TYR A 67 -1.61 -7.04 -8.57
C TYR A 67 -1.27 -7.07 -7.09
N LEU A 68 -0.61 -6.01 -6.65
CA LEU A 68 -0.37 -5.74 -5.24
C LEU A 68 -1.07 -4.44 -4.85
N LEU A 69 -1.63 -4.45 -3.66
CA LEU A 69 -2.25 -3.29 -3.03
C LEU A 69 -1.35 -2.79 -1.92
N HIS A 70 -1.30 -1.48 -1.73
CA HIS A 70 -0.61 -0.84 -0.63
C HIS A 70 -1.39 0.37 -0.14
N THR A 71 -1.50 0.54 1.17
CA THR A 71 -2.09 1.72 1.79
C THR A 71 -1.04 2.47 2.59
N LEU A 72 -1.03 3.79 2.48
CA LEU A 72 -0.23 4.68 3.34
C LEU A 72 -0.78 6.11 3.32
N PRO A 73 -0.56 6.90 4.39
CA PRO A 73 -0.68 8.35 4.36
C PRO A 73 0.37 8.93 3.39
N ALA A 74 -0.10 9.51 2.27
CA ALA A 74 0.76 9.90 1.16
C ALA A 74 1.12 11.39 1.20
N SER A 75 1.52 11.89 2.36
CA SER A 75 1.91 13.27 2.60
C SER A 75 3.06 13.35 3.60
N PRO A 76 3.72 14.49 3.75
CA PRO A 76 4.73 14.71 4.79
C PRO A 76 4.15 14.63 6.21
N THR A 77 2.88 14.88 6.35
CA THR A 77 2.09 14.77 7.57
C THR A 77 1.31 13.45 7.59
N ARG A 78 0.62 13.15 8.68
CA ARG A 78 -0.18 11.93 8.80
C ARG A 78 -1.59 12.20 8.30
N ASP A 79 -1.72 12.39 6.98
CA ASP A 79 -2.99 12.66 6.27
C ASP A 79 -2.93 12.11 4.84
N HIS A 80 -3.98 12.31 4.06
CA HIS A 80 -4.06 11.85 2.67
C HIS A 80 -3.84 10.34 2.53
N LEU A 81 -4.56 9.53 3.32
CA LEU A 81 -4.52 8.08 3.15
C LEU A 81 -4.92 7.68 1.73
N ARG A 82 -4.04 6.97 1.06
CA ARG A 82 -4.25 6.48 -0.31
C ARG A 82 -4.14 4.97 -0.40
N LEU A 83 -4.92 4.41 -1.30
CA LEU A 83 -4.77 3.03 -1.76
C LEU A 83 -4.05 3.05 -3.10
N PHE A 84 -2.92 2.37 -3.16
CA PHE A 84 -2.08 2.21 -4.34
C PHE A 84 -2.24 0.82 -4.94
N LEU A 85 -2.05 0.73 -6.26
CA LEU A 85 -2.07 -0.53 -7.00
C LEU A 85 -0.83 -0.65 -7.89
N SER A 86 -0.12 -1.74 -7.72
CA SER A 86 0.87 -2.25 -8.66
C SER A 86 0.25 -3.35 -9.51
N LYS A 87 0.54 -3.36 -10.82
CA LYS A 87 0.10 -4.40 -11.78
C LYS A 87 1.22 -5.35 -12.19
N ASP A 88 2.42 -5.16 -11.65
CA ASP A 88 3.66 -5.77 -12.11
C ASP A 88 4.50 -6.37 -10.96
N GLU A 89 3.83 -6.94 -9.95
CA GLU A 89 4.49 -7.55 -8.77
C GLU A 89 5.25 -6.53 -7.91
N GLY A 90 4.79 -5.28 -7.83
CA GLY A 90 5.39 -4.25 -7.00
C GLY A 90 6.62 -3.56 -7.62
N LYS A 91 6.83 -3.68 -8.93
CA LYS A 91 7.91 -2.95 -9.61
C LYS A 91 7.58 -1.47 -9.74
N THR A 92 6.33 -1.16 -10.09
CA THR A 92 5.79 0.21 -10.21
C THR A 92 4.42 0.32 -9.56
N TRP A 93 4.02 1.56 -9.20
CA TRP A 93 2.75 1.86 -8.51
C TRP A 93 1.99 2.99 -9.22
N PRO A 94 1.60 2.77 -10.49
CA PRO A 94 1.07 3.85 -11.34
C PRO A 94 -0.37 4.27 -11.01
N VAL A 95 -1.08 3.52 -10.20
CA VAL A 95 -2.49 3.79 -9.88
C VAL A 95 -2.65 4.03 -8.39
N SER A 96 -3.35 5.10 -8.04
CA SER A 96 -3.74 5.32 -6.64
C SER A 96 -5.05 6.09 -6.53
N ARG A 97 -5.76 5.89 -5.42
CA ARG A 97 -6.92 6.71 -5.02
C ARG A 97 -6.87 7.08 -3.57
N GLU A 98 -7.33 8.29 -3.28
CA GLU A 98 -7.48 8.79 -1.93
C GLU A 98 -8.66 8.11 -1.25
N ILE A 99 -8.45 7.61 -0.02
CA ILE A 99 -9.45 7.01 0.86
C ILE A 99 -9.92 8.04 1.87
N CYS A 100 -8.97 8.70 2.54
CA CYS A 100 -9.23 9.76 3.50
C CYS A 100 -8.31 10.94 3.22
N ARG A 101 -8.87 12.14 3.15
CA ARG A 101 -8.09 13.36 2.96
C ARG A 101 -7.58 13.93 4.28
N GLY A 102 -8.30 13.68 5.35
CA GLY A 102 -7.98 14.15 6.70
C GLY A 102 -6.85 13.37 7.36
N GLU A 103 -6.66 13.65 8.63
CA GLU A 103 -5.67 12.95 9.45
C GLU A 103 -5.92 11.44 9.43
N SER A 104 -4.86 10.68 9.17
CA SER A 104 -4.89 9.22 9.18
C SER A 104 -3.51 8.69 9.53
N VAL A 105 -3.45 7.55 10.22
CA VAL A 105 -2.17 7.02 10.71
C VAL A 105 -1.94 5.61 10.20
N TYR A 106 -2.55 4.63 10.82
CA TYR A 106 -2.36 3.24 10.49
C TYR A 106 -3.52 2.71 9.65
N SER A 107 -3.22 1.78 8.81
CA SER A 107 -4.23 1.13 7.98
C SER A 107 -3.87 -0.31 7.70
N GLU A 108 -4.89 -1.11 7.42
CA GLU A 108 -4.78 -2.48 6.94
C GLU A 108 -5.61 -2.63 5.66
N VAL A 109 -5.18 -3.49 4.76
CA VAL A 109 -5.87 -3.77 3.50
C VAL A 109 -6.04 -5.26 3.30
N MET A 110 -7.23 -5.65 2.84
CA MET A 110 -7.59 -7.04 2.60
C MET A 110 -8.38 -7.18 1.29
N VAL A 111 -8.40 -8.38 0.74
CA VAL A 111 -9.20 -8.72 -0.45
C VAL A 111 -10.21 -9.78 -0.08
N PHE A 112 -11.48 -9.48 -0.31
CA PHE A 112 -12.58 -10.40 -0.03
C PHE A 112 -12.77 -11.45 -1.12
N PRO A 113 -13.46 -12.56 -0.82
CA PRO A 113 -13.73 -13.62 -1.82
C PRO A 113 -14.46 -13.13 -3.07
N ASP A 114 -15.30 -12.11 -2.95
CA ASP A 114 -16.02 -11.50 -4.07
C ASP A 114 -15.16 -10.54 -4.92
N GLY A 115 -13.91 -10.30 -4.52
CA GLY A 115 -12.98 -9.42 -5.21
C GLY A 115 -13.06 -7.96 -4.77
N THR A 116 -13.88 -7.62 -3.80
CA THR A 116 -13.86 -6.28 -3.21
C THR A 116 -12.66 -6.13 -2.27
N ILE A 117 -12.23 -4.90 -2.07
CA ILE A 117 -11.09 -4.51 -1.25
C ILE A 117 -11.63 -3.84 0.01
N GLY A 118 -11.24 -4.35 1.18
CA GLY A 118 -11.53 -3.75 2.46
C GLY A 118 -10.31 -3.01 2.99
N ILE A 119 -10.52 -1.82 3.54
CA ILE A 119 -9.51 -1.02 4.21
C ILE A 119 -10.02 -0.71 5.62
N ILE A 120 -9.22 -0.99 6.63
CA ILE A 120 -9.43 -0.48 7.98
C ILE A 120 -8.41 0.62 8.18
N SER A 121 -8.83 1.78 8.68
CA SER A 121 -7.98 2.94 8.89
C SER A 121 -8.28 3.63 10.21
N GLU A 122 -7.24 4.20 10.79
CA GLU A 122 -7.32 5.14 11.91
C GLU A 122 -7.34 6.55 11.33
N GLU A 123 -8.43 7.28 11.58
CA GLU A 123 -8.66 8.62 11.06
C GLU A 123 -9.09 9.57 12.17
N ASN A 124 -8.90 10.89 11.99
CA ASN A 124 -9.33 11.94 12.93
C ASN A 124 -8.69 11.79 14.33
N ASP A 125 -7.49 12.29 14.53
CA ASP A 125 -6.71 12.09 15.77
C ASP A 125 -7.22 12.84 17.02
N ARG A 126 -8.34 13.55 16.93
CA ARG A 126 -8.81 14.42 18.05
C ARG A 126 -10.26 14.17 18.45
N PRO A 127 -10.52 13.80 19.69
CA PRO A 127 -9.59 13.60 20.82
C PRO A 127 -8.89 12.24 20.80
N ALA A 128 -9.28 11.33 19.90
CA ALA A 128 -8.69 10.02 19.67
C ALA A 128 -9.01 9.60 18.24
N PHE A 129 -8.23 8.67 17.68
CA PHE A 129 -8.52 8.13 16.37
C PHE A 129 -9.84 7.37 16.35
N ASP A 130 -10.61 7.61 15.30
CA ASP A 130 -11.75 6.79 14.93
C ASP A 130 -11.28 5.67 14.01
N ILE A 131 -11.93 4.50 14.13
CA ILE A 131 -11.67 3.37 13.26
C ILE A 131 -12.73 3.34 12.16
N TYR A 132 -12.29 3.47 10.92
CA TYR A 132 -13.15 3.38 9.75
C TYR A 132 -12.93 2.07 9.01
N PHE A 133 -14.01 1.56 8.43
CA PHE A 133 -13.97 0.47 7.48
C PHE A 133 -14.52 0.94 6.14
N THR A 134 -13.65 0.96 5.14
CA THR A 134 -14.00 1.33 3.77
C THR A 134 -13.96 0.11 2.87
N ARG A 135 -14.97 -0.06 2.02
CA ARG A 135 -15.05 -1.14 1.05
C ARG A 135 -15.19 -0.58 -0.36
N VAL A 136 -14.31 -1.00 -1.26
CA VAL A 136 -14.25 -0.50 -2.64
C VAL A 136 -14.11 -1.66 -3.62
N SER A 137 -14.47 -1.42 -4.91
CA SER A 137 -14.22 -2.38 -5.97
C SER A 137 -12.84 -2.15 -6.62
N LEU A 138 -12.33 -3.16 -7.31
CA LEU A 138 -11.13 -3.00 -8.13
C LEU A 138 -11.35 -1.98 -9.26
N ASP A 139 -12.54 -1.97 -9.87
CA ASP A 139 -12.88 -1.03 -10.95
C ASP A 139 -12.87 0.41 -10.46
N TRP A 140 -13.35 0.65 -9.24
CA TRP A 140 -13.22 1.96 -8.61
C TRP A 140 -11.76 2.38 -8.49
N LEU A 141 -10.88 1.49 -8.04
CA LEU A 141 -9.45 1.80 -7.91
C LEU A 141 -8.80 2.04 -9.28
N LEU A 142 -9.12 1.23 -10.28
CA LEU A 142 -8.58 1.34 -11.63
C LEU A 142 -9.01 2.62 -12.37
N SER A 143 -10.16 3.18 -12.04
CA SER A 143 -10.64 4.46 -12.59
C SER A 143 -9.99 5.69 -11.93
N GLY A 144 -9.06 5.48 -10.99
CA GLY A 144 -8.30 6.54 -10.34
C GLY A 144 -7.29 7.21 -11.27
N THR A 145 -6.91 8.44 -10.92
CA THR A 145 -5.86 9.20 -11.62
C THR A 145 -4.50 8.50 -11.45
N PRO A 146 -3.64 8.51 -12.47
CA PRO A 146 -2.25 8.10 -12.30
C PRO A 146 -1.62 8.84 -11.12
N SER A 147 -0.82 8.15 -10.31
CA SER A 147 -0.04 8.80 -9.25
C SER A 147 1.00 9.68 -9.94
N THR A 148 0.74 10.98 -9.97
CA THR A 148 1.76 11.97 -10.33
C THR A 148 2.63 12.15 -9.10
N SER A 149 3.90 11.77 -9.19
CA SER A 149 4.91 12.19 -8.23
C SER A 149 4.93 13.73 -8.20
N LEU A 150 4.69 14.30 -7.04
CA LEU A 150 4.92 15.71 -6.75
C LEU A 150 6.42 15.99 -6.65
#